data_47888c5b8cdb57a6fc533c59d5f2e077
#
_entry.id   47888c5b8cdb57a6fc533c59d5f2e077
#
_cell.length_a   1.000
_cell.length_b   1.000
_cell.length_c   1.000
_cell.angle_alpha   90.00
_cell.angle_beta   90.00
_cell.angle_gamma   90.00
#
_symmetry.space_group_name_H-M   'P 1'
#
loop_
_entity.id
_entity.type
_entity.pdbx_description
1 polymer ?
#
loop_
_entity_poly.entity_id
_entity_poly.type
_entity_poly.pdbx_seq_one_letter_code
_entity_poly.pdbx_strand_id
1 'polypeptide(L)'
;MKRIIVIGVGAQGSTIAKRMNDHPGVSKIVCADYDLKAAQVLSDSLDKASALQLDAEDSANVIQAAEGCDLIVNGLPLEYNLRIMEAALAVNASYFDMAGPMEEIGFVESYKLLFAQWHDKFKANGLTAFVGGGSSPGLANIMAREAVDKLDRCETISIYVYENVLTRHFIPFWWSPEVAFWDMAYRTFRFEGGRHVMDRPFSRPIRMKLRGIDRKVRMVDHEHDEPVTMGLLADTVLKGVRNVDFKYGGFGVKFSELLYKMGLLSAEPVDLDGNRVVPMDLILKLCPPAPKYPEELQTIIDDGVVAEEGAFLVRVKGYRGKSPVRIDSYAAGPGLVEAFETSGLSHEAYLTGQCASVFVKMLVDDVFSKPGVFVPEQLEADARQYCFRNLAKLGVTVDETLQQTTVYSSTV
;
A
#
# COMPACT_ATOMS: atom_id res chain seq x y z
N MET A 1 28.03 -2.91 -2.89
CA MET A 1 26.93 -3.89 -2.79
C MET A 1 26.33 -3.75 -1.41
N LYS A 2 25.00 -3.69 -1.31
CA LYS A 2 24.29 -3.45 -0.06
C LYS A 2 23.96 -4.78 0.65
N ARG A 3 23.97 -4.74 1.98
CA ARG A 3 23.42 -5.76 2.87
C ARG A 3 22.04 -5.30 3.34
N ILE A 4 21.03 -6.11 3.16
CA ILE A 4 19.65 -5.79 3.54
C ILE A 4 19.12 -6.78 4.58
N ILE A 5 18.23 -6.32 5.45
CA ILE A 5 17.42 -7.18 6.29
C ILE A 5 15.95 -6.97 5.93
N VAL A 6 15.22 -8.06 5.74
CA VAL A 6 13.77 -8.09 5.55
C VAL A 6 13.15 -8.63 6.83
N ILE A 7 12.44 -7.78 7.56
CA ILE A 7 11.75 -8.12 8.81
C ILE A 7 10.28 -8.35 8.49
N GLY A 8 9.78 -9.56 8.75
CA GLY A 8 8.48 -10.03 8.29
C GLY A 8 8.56 -10.60 6.87
N VAL A 9 8.71 -11.95 6.77
CA VAL A 9 8.82 -12.66 5.49
C VAL A 9 7.50 -13.26 5.02
N GLY A 10 6.39 -12.55 5.27
CA GLY A 10 5.09 -12.84 4.68
C GLY A 10 5.10 -12.69 3.14
N ALA A 11 3.92 -12.60 2.51
CA ALA A 11 3.80 -12.55 1.04
C ALA A 11 4.63 -11.42 0.40
N GLN A 12 4.56 -10.19 0.95
CA GLN A 12 5.27 -9.03 0.43
C GLN A 12 6.77 -9.08 0.73
N GLY A 13 7.16 -9.36 2.00
CA GLY A 13 8.56 -9.44 2.39
C GLY A 13 9.33 -10.54 1.66
N SER A 14 8.70 -11.71 1.46
CA SER A 14 9.31 -12.80 0.68
C SER A 14 9.47 -12.43 -0.80
N THR A 15 8.51 -11.70 -1.38
CA THR A 15 8.61 -11.20 -2.75
C THR A 15 9.79 -10.23 -2.91
N ILE A 16 9.95 -9.30 -1.95
CA ILE A 16 11.07 -8.35 -1.94
C ILE A 16 12.39 -9.12 -1.82
N ALA A 17 12.50 -10.06 -0.87
CA ALA A 17 13.72 -10.85 -0.67
C ALA A 17 14.11 -11.64 -1.94
N LYS A 18 13.16 -12.32 -2.59
CA LYS A 18 13.37 -13.03 -3.86
C LYS A 18 13.90 -12.09 -4.95
N ARG A 19 13.29 -10.93 -5.13
CA ARG A 19 13.74 -9.94 -6.13
C ARG A 19 15.12 -9.36 -5.84
N MET A 20 15.41 -9.14 -4.57
CA MET A 20 16.72 -8.62 -4.14
C MET A 20 17.82 -9.68 -4.21
N ASN A 21 17.48 -10.96 -4.11
CA ASN A 21 18.45 -12.06 -4.33
C ASN A 21 19.08 -12.02 -5.73
N ASP A 22 18.29 -11.72 -6.74
CA ASP A 22 18.77 -11.64 -8.13
C ASP A 22 19.47 -10.30 -8.43
N HIS A 23 19.42 -9.36 -7.48
CA HIS A 23 19.94 -8.02 -7.72
C HIS A 23 21.47 -7.95 -7.54
N PRO A 24 22.25 -7.48 -8.56
CA PRO A 24 23.71 -7.45 -8.48
C PRO A 24 24.23 -6.46 -7.41
N GLY A 25 23.46 -5.44 -7.07
CA GLY A 25 23.78 -4.45 -6.03
C GLY A 25 23.61 -4.97 -4.59
N VAL A 26 23.04 -6.19 -4.40
CA VAL A 26 22.81 -6.81 -3.08
C VAL A 26 23.83 -7.93 -2.87
N SER A 27 24.53 -7.89 -1.75
CA SER A 27 25.52 -8.89 -1.36
C SER A 27 25.00 -9.92 -0.36
N LYS A 28 24.06 -9.50 0.50
CA LYS A 28 23.48 -10.36 1.55
C LYS A 28 22.08 -9.91 1.91
N ILE A 29 21.23 -10.91 2.21
CA ILE A 29 19.87 -10.73 2.70
C ILE A 29 19.72 -11.46 4.04
N VAL A 30 19.21 -10.79 5.06
CA VAL A 30 18.77 -11.44 6.29
C VAL A 30 17.25 -11.53 6.24
N CYS A 31 16.71 -12.74 6.20
CA CYS A 31 15.29 -13.02 6.28
C CYS A 31 14.92 -13.22 7.75
N ALA A 32 14.26 -12.24 8.36
CA ALA A 32 13.93 -12.24 9.77
C ALA A 32 12.42 -12.34 9.98
N ASP A 33 11.99 -13.28 10.83
CA ASP A 33 10.59 -13.48 11.20
C ASP A 33 10.50 -14.08 12.60
N TYR A 34 9.36 -13.87 13.28
CA TYR A 34 9.12 -14.56 14.54
C TYR A 34 8.98 -16.08 14.34
N ASP A 35 8.47 -16.50 13.18
CA ASP A 35 8.46 -17.90 12.74
C ASP A 35 9.78 -18.24 12.01
N LEU A 36 10.72 -18.80 12.76
CA LEU A 36 12.00 -19.24 12.20
C LEU A 36 11.84 -20.18 11.01
N LYS A 37 10.80 -21.03 10.99
CA LYS A 37 10.57 -21.98 9.90
C LYS A 37 10.23 -21.23 8.60
N ALA A 38 9.40 -20.20 8.67
CA ALA A 38 9.09 -19.36 7.51
C ALA A 38 10.36 -18.67 6.96
N ALA A 39 11.16 -18.07 7.85
CA ALA A 39 12.44 -17.47 7.49
C ALA A 39 13.42 -18.47 6.86
N GLN A 40 13.49 -19.69 7.41
CA GLN A 40 14.36 -20.76 6.91
C GLN A 40 13.95 -21.24 5.52
N VAL A 41 12.65 -21.55 5.32
CA VAL A 41 12.12 -21.97 4.01
C VAL A 41 12.42 -20.95 2.93
N LEU A 42 12.25 -19.66 3.24
CA LEU A 42 12.57 -18.59 2.29
C LEU A 42 14.09 -18.55 2.03
N SER A 43 14.91 -18.51 3.07
CA SER A 43 16.37 -18.35 2.91
C SER A 43 17.00 -19.53 2.19
N ASP A 44 16.52 -20.76 2.38
CA ASP A 44 17.03 -21.95 1.69
C ASP A 44 16.75 -21.95 0.19
N SER A 45 15.80 -21.13 -0.26
CA SER A 45 15.48 -20.93 -1.68
C SER A 45 16.30 -19.82 -2.33
N LEU A 46 17.17 -19.13 -1.60
CA LEU A 46 17.88 -17.93 -2.05
C LEU A 46 19.39 -18.04 -1.82
N ASP A 47 20.20 -17.71 -2.84
CA ASP A 47 21.68 -17.87 -2.77
C ASP A 47 22.36 -16.89 -1.82
N LYS A 48 21.76 -15.70 -1.59
CA LYS A 48 22.35 -14.61 -0.79
C LYS A 48 21.72 -14.48 0.60
N ALA A 49 20.76 -15.35 0.95
CA ALA A 49 19.97 -15.17 2.15
C ALA A 49 20.45 -16.01 3.34
N SER A 50 20.11 -15.57 4.53
CA SER A 50 20.20 -16.31 5.78
C SER A 50 18.95 -16.09 6.61
N ALA A 51 18.47 -17.10 7.33
CA ALA A 51 17.34 -17.00 8.24
C ALA A 51 17.75 -16.47 9.60
N LEU A 52 16.84 -15.76 10.24
CA LEU A 52 16.96 -15.29 11.61
C LEU A 52 15.58 -15.32 12.29
N GLN A 53 15.50 -15.94 13.47
CA GLN A 53 14.31 -15.77 14.32
C GLN A 53 14.37 -14.41 15.00
N LEU A 54 13.32 -13.62 14.86
CA LEU A 54 13.28 -12.26 15.38
C LEU A 54 11.88 -11.93 15.91
N ASP A 55 11.82 -11.61 17.19
CA ASP A 55 10.65 -10.99 17.79
C ASP A 55 10.79 -9.46 17.68
N ALA A 56 9.92 -8.82 16.91
CA ALA A 56 9.93 -7.37 16.70
C ALA A 56 9.46 -6.57 17.94
N GLU A 57 8.90 -7.22 18.96
CA GLU A 57 8.61 -6.60 20.25
C GLU A 57 9.89 -6.30 21.04
N ASP A 58 10.97 -7.03 20.82
CA ASP A 58 12.26 -6.81 21.43
C ASP A 58 13.14 -5.88 20.61
N SER A 59 13.11 -4.57 20.91
CA SER A 59 13.88 -3.57 20.21
C SER A 59 15.39 -3.81 20.24
N ALA A 60 15.94 -4.40 21.29
CA ALA A 60 17.38 -4.70 21.38
C ALA A 60 17.77 -5.78 20.38
N ASN A 61 16.94 -6.83 20.26
CA ASN A 61 17.13 -7.89 19.26
C ASN A 61 16.99 -7.36 17.83
N VAL A 62 16.05 -6.46 17.58
CA VAL A 62 15.89 -5.81 16.26
C VAL A 62 17.14 -5.02 15.88
N ILE A 63 17.68 -4.22 16.81
CA ILE A 63 18.93 -3.46 16.59
C ILE A 63 20.09 -4.43 16.30
N GLN A 64 20.28 -5.46 17.13
CA GLN A 64 21.33 -6.44 16.95
C GLN A 64 21.21 -7.18 15.59
N ALA A 65 19.98 -7.57 15.20
CA ALA A 65 19.71 -8.24 13.93
C ALA A 65 20.06 -7.37 12.70
N ALA A 66 19.84 -6.07 12.83
CA ALA A 66 20.07 -5.11 11.76
C ALA A 66 21.52 -4.57 11.69
N GLU A 67 22.39 -4.93 12.63
CA GLU A 67 23.80 -4.46 12.65
C GLU A 67 24.51 -4.73 11.32
N GLY A 68 25.13 -3.67 10.78
CA GLY A 68 25.87 -3.73 9.51
C GLY A 68 24.99 -3.94 8.27
N CYS A 69 23.68 -3.75 8.36
CA CYS A 69 22.79 -3.64 7.21
C CYS A 69 22.76 -2.19 6.69
N ASP A 70 22.67 -2.04 5.37
CA ASP A 70 22.55 -0.72 4.71
C ASP A 70 21.08 -0.30 4.59
N LEU A 71 20.16 -1.26 4.59
CA LEU A 71 18.72 -1.04 4.43
C LEU A 71 17.92 -2.03 5.25
N ILE A 72 16.98 -1.52 6.03
CA ILE A 72 15.94 -2.31 6.69
C ILE A 72 14.66 -2.21 5.86
N VAL A 73 14.14 -3.37 5.43
CA VAL A 73 12.85 -3.53 4.79
C VAL A 73 11.87 -4.04 5.83
N ASN A 74 10.90 -3.22 6.21
CA ASN A 74 9.87 -3.57 7.16
C ASN A 74 8.63 -4.13 6.45
N GLY A 75 8.39 -5.42 6.63
CA GLY A 75 7.23 -6.16 6.11
C GLY A 75 6.21 -6.51 7.21
N LEU A 76 6.33 -5.91 8.38
CA LEU A 76 5.45 -6.11 9.52
C LEU A 76 4.20 -5.20 9.45
N PRO A 77 3.18 -5.45 10.27
CA PRO A 77 2.07 -4.53 10.48
C PRO A 77 2.54 -3.14 10.93
N LEU A 78 1.71 -2.14 10.64
CA LEU A 78 2.06 -0.71 10.75
C LEU A 78 2.37 -0.22 12.17
N GLU A 79 1.88 -0.89 13.20
CA GLU A 79 2.20 -0.60 14.62
C GLU A 79 3.69 -0.81 14.98
N TYR A 80 4.44 -1.55 14.16
CA TYR A 80 5.87 -1.74 14.34
C TYR A 80 6.72 -0.65 13.67
N ASN A 81 6.15 0.17 12.79
CA ASN A 81 6.92 1.06 11.90
C ASN A 81 7.89 1.97 12.66
N LEU A 82 7.41 2.73 13.65
CA LEU A 82 8.28 3.67 14.37
C LEU A 82 9.38 2.94 15.18
N ARG A 83 9.10 1.77 15.73
CA ARG A 83 10.08 0.93 16.42
C ARG A 83 11.19 0.46 15.48
N ILE A 84 10.82 0.01 14.30
CA ILE A 84 11.81 -0.43 13.29
C ILE A 84 12.59 0.78 12.72
N MET A 85 11.96 1.95 12.59
CA MET A 85 12.65 3.19 12.23
C MET A 85 13.68 3.61 13.29
N GLU A 86 13.38 3.42 14.59
CA GLU A 86 14.36 3.65 15.67
C GLU A 86 15.57 2.72 15.53
N ALA A 87 15.32 1.44 15.26
CA ALA A 87 16.41 0.48 15.01
C ALA A 87 17.24 0.88 13.78
N ALA A 88 16.62 1.36 12.71
CA ALA A 88 17.32 1.84 11.53
C ALA A 88 18.28 2.99 11.85
N LEU A 89 17.82 3.98 12.63
CA LEU A 89 18.67 5.07 13.12
C LEU A 89 19.81 4.57 14.00
N ALA A 90 19.53 3.62 14.90
CA ALA A 90 20.52 3.08 15.84
C ALA A 90 21.67 2.35 15.13
N VAL A 91 21.40 1.64 14.02
CA VAL A 91 22.42 0.92 13.24
C VAL A 91 22.93 1.68 12.02
N ASN A 92 22.51 2.92 11.84
CA ASN A 92 22.86 3.78 10.69
C ASN A 92 22.47 3.16 9.34
N ALA A 93 21.26 2.59 9.25
CA ALA A 93 20.67 2.02 8.04
C ALA A 93 19.54 2.88 7.49
N SER A 94 19.34 2.85 6.17
CA SER A 94 18.13 3.37 5.54
C SER A 94 16.92 2.47 5.86
N TYR A 95 15.71 3.00 5.68
CA TYR A 95 14.46 2.33 6.04
C TYR A 95 13.47 2.31 4.87
N PHE A 96 12.69 1.24 4.79
CA PHE A 96 11.59 1.08 3.84
C PHE A 96 10.41 0.37 4.48
N ASP A 97 9.18 0.82 4.20
CA ASP A 97 7.93 0.12 4.49
C ASP A 97 6.89 0.29 3.37
N MET A 98 5.75 -0.38 3.51
CA MET A 98 4.67 -0.39 2.53
C MET A 98 3.41 0.38 2.97
N ALA A 99 3.34 0.83 4.22
CA ALA A 99 2.26 1.64 4.76
C ALA A 99 2.79 2.54 5.87
N GLY A 100 2.21 3.72 6.07
CA GLY A 100 2.67 4.65 7.09
C GLY A 100 2.30 4.24 8.51
N PRO A 101 2.88 4.89 9.52
CA PRO A 101 2.60 4.59 10.92
C PRO A 101 1.20 5.03 11.32
N MET A 102 0.58 4.24 12.20
CA MET A 102 -0.65 4.60 12.88
C MET A 102 -0.44 4.51 14.39
N GLU A 103 -0.29 5.68 15.02
CA GLU A 103 -0.12 5.81 16.44
C GLU A 103 -1.46 6.15 17.12
N GLU A 104 -1.55 6.01 18.44
CA GLU A 104 -2.75 6.36 19.22
C GLU A 104 -3.22 7.81 19.04
N ILE A 105 -2.32 8.72 18.65
CA ILE A 105 -2.62 10.13 18.35
C ILE A 105 -3.50 10.31 17.08
N GLY A 106 -3.71 9.25 16.33
CA GLY A 106 -4.52 9.22 15.11
C GLY A 106 -3.70 9.37 13.82
N PHE A 107 -4.28 8.91 12.72
CA PHE A 107 -3.60 8.70 11.44
C PHE A 107 -2.97 9.98 10.84
N VAL A 108 -3.72 11.07 10.79
CA VAL A 108 -3.21 12.35 10.27
C VAL A 108 -2.07 12.91 11.14
N GLU A 109 -2.21 12.80 12.46
CA GLU A 109 -1.19 13.31 13.39
C GLU A 109 0.07 12.43 13.37
N SER A 110 -0.06 11.13 13.15
CA SER A 110 1.08 10.22 12.98
C SER A 110 1.93 10.61 11.77
N TYR A 111 1.31 10.93 10.63
CA TYR A 111 2.05 11.44 9.46
C TYR A 111 2.66 12.83 9.68
N LYS A 112 1.98 13.72 10.40
CA LYS A 112 2.58 15.01 10.78
C LYS A 112 3.82 14.83 11.67
N LEU A 113 3.74 13.90 12.63
CA LEU A 113 4.88 13.55 13.47
C LEU A 113 6.04 12.98 12.64
N LEU A 114 5.71 12.11 11.68
CA LEU A 114 6.66 11.50 10.74
C LEU A 114 7.42 12.60 9.97
N PHE A 115 6.71 13.52 9.36
CA PHE A 115 7.31 14.59 8.54
C PHE A 115 8.03 15.67 9.37
N ALA A 116 7.60 15.93 10.62
CA ALA A 116 8.21 16.95 11.45
C ALA A 116 9.44 16.43 12.22
N GLN A 117 9.32 15.28 12.89
CA GLN A 117 10.36 14.80 13.81
C GLN A 117 11.25 13.72 13.18
N TRP A 118 10.66 12.72 12.54
CA TRP A 118 11.42 11.63 11.98
C TRP A 118 12.19 12.05 10.73
N HIS A 119 11.63 12.96 9.92
CA HIS A 119 12.36 13.54 8.80
C HIS A 119 13.69 14.17 9.24
N ASP A 120 13.66 14.97 10.30
CA ASP A 120 14.87 15.62 10.81
C ASP A 120 15.87 14.63 11.40
N LYS A 121 15.39 13.57 12.09
CA LYS A 121 16.27 12.52 12.63
C LYS A 121 17.00 11.79 11.50
N PHE A 122 16.29 11.31 10.47
CA PHE A 122 16.90 10.64 9.33
C PHE A 122 17.83 11.57 8.55
N LYS A 123 17.41 12.81 8.34
CA LYS A 123 18.21 13.83 7.66
C LYS A 123 19.52 14.12 8.38
N ALA A 124 19.50 14.27 9.68
CA ALA A 124 20.68 14.54 10.51
C ALA A 124 21.71 13.39 10.45
N ASN A 125 21.26 12.15 10.25
CA ASN A 125 22.11 10.98 10.11
C ASN A 125 22.48 10.66 8.65
N GLY A 126 22.06 11.45 7.67
CA GLY A 126 22.34 11.21 6.27
C GLY A 126 21.61 10.00 5.68
N LEU A 127 20.54 9.55 6.33
CA LEU A 127 19.78 8.33 6.00
C LEU A 127 18.47 8.64 5.28
N THR A 128 18.01 7.71 4.45
CA THR A 128 16.70 7.76 3.78
C THR A 128 15.73 6.81 4.46
N ALA A 129 14.55 7.31 4.84
CA ALA A 129 13.39 6.48 5.10
C ALA A 129 12.36 6.69 4.00
N PHE A 130 11.92 5.61 3.35
CA PHE A 130 10.90 5.62 2.32
C PHE A 130 9.68 4.87 2.82
N VAL A 131 8.58 5.59 3.01
CA VAL A 131 7.37 5.12 3.69
C VAL A 131 6.23 4.99 2.69
N GLY A 132 5.46 3.91 2.78
CA GLY A 132 4.29 3.69 1.93
C GLY A 132 4.64 3.25 0.51
N GLY A 133 5.64 2.38 0.34
CA GLY A 133 6.12 1.92 -0.96
C GLY A 133 5.46 0.63 -1.46
N GLY A 134 4.13 0.54 -1.46
CA GLY A 134 3.36 -0.60 -1.98
C GLY A 134 2.66 -0.32 -3.32
N SER A 135 1.51 -0.94 -3.52
CA SER A 135 0.62 -0.62 -4.64
C SER A 135 -0.23 0.60 -4.34
N SER A 136 -0.85 0.62 -3.16
CA SER A 136 -1.62 1.69 -2.56
C SER A 136 -1.47 1.56 -1.04
N PRO A 137 -0.76 2.48 -0.40
CA PRO A 137 0.05 3.55 -0.96
C PRO A 137 1.26 3.03 -1.77
N GLY A 138 1.75 3.88 -2.67
CA GLY A 138 2.91 3.58 -3.51
C GLY A 138 2.68 3.88 -4.98
N LEU A 139 2.28 2.88 -5.76
CA LEU A 139 1.99 3.06 -7.19
C LEU A 139 0.90 4.11 -7.42
N ALA A 140 -0.19 4.11 -6.62
CA ALA A 140 -1.24 5.12 -6.69
C ALA A 140 -0.68 6.55 -6.58
N ASN A 141 0.24 6.75 -5.64
CA ASN A 141 0.84 8.06 -5.34
C ASN A 141 1.72 8.55 -6.51
N ILE A 142 2.57 7.68 -7.06
CA ILE A 142 3.41 8.07 -8.20
C ILE A 142 2.58 8.29 -9.48
N MET A 143 1.47 7.56 -9.68
CA MET A 143 0.51 7.80 -10.76
C MET A 143 -0.17 9.17 -10.60
N ALA A 144 -0.63 9.49 -9.39
CA ALA A 144 -1.23 10.79 -9.08
C ALA A 144 -0.25 11.93 -9.33
N ARG A 145 0.98 11.80 -8.82
CA ARG A 145 2.02 12.81 -8.99
C ARG A 145 2.40 13.01 -10.47
N GLU A 146 2.53 11.93 -11.24
CA GLU A 146 2.81 11.98 -12.66
C GLU A 146 1.73 12.73 -13.43
N ALA A 147 0.46 12.52 -13.09
CA ALA A 147 -0.67 13.25 -13.66
C ALA A 147 -0.70 14.72 -13.21
N VAL A 148 -0.44 15.01 -11.94
CA VAL A 148 -0.39 16.37 -11.39
C VAL A 148 0.70 17.21 -12.06
N ASP A 149 1.87 16.63 -12.34
CA ASP A 149 2.98 17.35 -12.97
C ASP A 149 2.61 17.87 -14.37
N LYS A 150 1.64 17.28 -15.04
CA LYS A 150 1.09 17.70 -16.36
C LYS A 150 0.09 18.84 -16.27
N LEU A 151 -0.26 19.32 -15.09
CA LEU A 151 -1.20 20.41 -14.84
C LEU A 151 -0.47 21.67 -14.37
N ASP A 152 -1.08 22.82 -14.52
CA ASP A 152 -0.63 24.06 -13.87
C ASP A 152 -1.17 24.18 -12.44
N ARG A 153 -2.40 23.68 -12.21
CA ARG A 153 -3.07 23.62 -10.91
C ARG A 153 -3.87 22.35 -10.79
N CYS A 154 -3.73 21.66 -9.66
CA CYS A 154 -4.55 20.49 -9.33
C CYS A 154 -5.75 20.91 -8.46
N GLU A 155 -6.91 20.31 -8.68
CA GLU A 155 -8.10 20.51 -7.84
C GLU A 155 -8.51 19.24 -7.09
N THR A 156 -8.48 18.10 -7.79
CA THR A 156 -8.99 16.86 -7.22
C THR A 156 -8.11 15.68 -7.65
N ILE A 157 -7.79 14.83 -6.70
CA ILE A 157 -7.23 13.50 -6.91
C ILE A 157 -8.23 12.49 -6.34
N SER A 158 -8.67 11.54 -7.14
CA SER A 158 -9.55 10.45 -6.69
C SER A 158 -8.94 9.11 -7.08
N ILE A 159 -8.80 8.24 -6.09
CA ILE A 159 -8.28 6.89 -6.27
C ILE A 159 -9.45 5.92 -6.16
N TYR A 160 -9.56 4.99 -7.10
CA TYR A 160 -10.62 4.02 -7.20
C TYR A 160 -10.02 2.63 -7.35
N VAL A 161 -10.25 1.78 -6.37
CA VAL A 161 -9.87 0.36 -6.42
C VAL A 161 -11.13 -0.48 -6.37
N TYR A 162 -11.30 -1.33 -7.35
CA TYR A 162 -12.40 -2.29 -7.42
C TYR A 162 -11.81 -3.69 -7.55
N GLU A 163 -12.17 -4.57 -6.62
CA GLU A 163 -11.73 -5.95 -6.60
C GLU A 163 -12.94 -6.87 -6.39
N ASN A 164 -13.17 -7.77 -7.32
CA ASN A 164 -14.24 -8.73 -7.28
C ASN A 164 -13.76 -10.07 -7.84
N VAL A 165 -12.85 -10.71 -7.12
CA VAL A 165 -12.31 -12.04 -7.44
C VAL A 165 -13.06 -13.06 -6.60
N LEU A 166 -13.89 -13.85 -7.24
CA LEU A 166 -14.73 -14.88 -6.63
C LEU A 166 -14.28 -16.26 -7.08
N THR A 167 -14.14 -17.16 -6.15
CA THR A 167 -13.82 -18.56 -6.36
C THR A 167 -14.93 -19.45 -5.78
N ARG A 168 -14.81 -20.76 -5.90
CA ARG A 168 -15.71 -21.69 -5.19
C ARG A 168 -15.45 -21.75 -3.69
N HIS A 169 -14.30 -21.26 -3.25
CA HIS A 169 -13.99 -21.06 -1.84
C HIS A 169 -14.48 -19.67 -1.38
N PHE A 170 -14.93 -19.59 -0.15
CA PHE A 170 -15.30 -18.31 0.45
C PHE A 170 -14.05 -17.55 0.89
N ILE A 171 -13.62 -16.56 0.12
CA ILE A 171 -12.47 -15.70 0.39
C ILE A 171 -13.00 -14.26 0.40
N PRO A 172 -13.24 -13.68 1.58
CA PRO A 172 -13.77 -12.32 1.67
C PRO A 172 -12.74 -11.25 1.29
N PHE A 173 -11.44 -11.53 1.54
CA PHE A 173 -10.33 -10.65 1.23
C PHE A 173 -9.12 -11.46 0.73
N TRP A 174 -8.35 -10.85 -0.16
CA TRP A 174 -7.10 -11.41 -0.67
C TRP A 174 -5.86 -10.89 0.08
N TRP A 175 -6.07 -10.04 1.11
CA TRP A 175 -5.08 -9.59 2.08
C TRP A 175 -5.58 -9.84 3.51
N SER A 176 -4.86 -9.37 4.54
CA SER A 176 -5.24 -9.60 5.95
C SER A 176 -6.69 -9.20 6.22
N PRO A 177 -7.58 -10.14 6.60
CA PRO A 177 -8.94 -9.83 7.01
C PRO A 177 -9.01 -8.85 8.19
N GLU A 178 -8.04 -8.91 9.10
CA GLU A 178 -7.93 -8.00 10.23
C GLU A 178 -7.74 -6.56 9.75
N VAL A 179 -6.74 -6.31 8.93
CA VAL A 179 -6.52 -4.99 8.32
C VAL A 179 -7.74 -4.55 7.52
N ALA A 180 -8.29 -5.43 6.67
CA ALA A 180 -9.44 -5.12 5.84
C ALA A 180 -10.68 -4.70 6.65
N PHE A 181 -10.98 -5.39 7.76
CA PHE A 181 -12.11 -5.02 8.60
C PHE A 181 -11.88 -3.71 9.36
N TRP A 182 -10.66 -3.47 9.88
CA TRP A 182 -10.32 -2.21 10.52
C TRP A 182 -10.45 -1.04 9.55
N ASP A 183 -9.87 -1.12 8.35
CA ASP A 183 -9.93 -0.09 7.31
C ASP A 183 -11.38 0.19 6.87
N MET A 184 -12.24 -0.83 6.86
CA MET A 184 -13.65 -0.70 6.44
C MET A 184 -14.59 -0.31 7.57
N ALA A 185 -14.29 -0.67 8.83
CA ALA A 185 -15.18 -0.41 9.97
C ALA A 185 -14.84 0.89 10.70
N TYR A 186 -13.64 1.41 10.51
CA TYR A 186 -13.21 2.66 11.13
C TYR A 186 -13.71 3.88 10.38
N ARG A 187 -13.47 5.08 10.92
CA ARG A 187 -13.83 6.33 10.27
C ARG A 187 -12.88 6.61 9.12
N THR A 188 -13.43 6.96 7.97
CA THR A 188 -12.63 7.22 6.77
C THR A 188 -12.15 8.66 6.72
N PHE A 189 -10.89 8.85 6.35
CA PHE A 189 -10.32 10.16 6.09
C PHE A 189 -10.41 10.51 4.61
N ARG A 190 -10.62 11.80 4.34
CA ARG A 190 -10.43 12.42 3.04
C ARG A 190 -9.90 13.84 3.21
N PHE A 191 -9.29 14.35 2.19
CA PHE A 191 -8.92 15.76 2.13
C PHE A 191 -9.97 16.50 1.31
N GLU A 192 -10.68 17.44 1.91
CA GLU A 192 -11.80 18.16 1.28
C GLU A 192 -11.74 19.66 1.59
N GLY A 193 -11.81 20.48 0.54
CA GLY A 193 -11.72 21.92 0.69
C GLY A 193 -10.41 22.41 1.30
N GLY A 194 -9.33 21.62 1.22
CA GLY A 194 -8.02 21.94 1.78
C GLY A 194 -7.83 21.59 3.24
N ARG A 195 -8.60 20.66 3.77
CA ARG A 195 -8.49 20.16 5.16
C ARG A 195 -8.82 18.68 5.24
N HIS A 196 -8.22 17.98 6.20
CA HIS A 196 -8.60 16.60 6.51
C HIS A 196 -9.98 16.58 7.19
N VAL A 197 -10.85 15.74 6.67
CA VAL A 197 -12.22 15.52 7.15
C VAL A 197 -12.41 14.05 7.41
N MET A 198 -12.97 13.72 8.57
CA MET A 198 -13.30 12.37 8.97
C MET A 198 -14.78 12.11 8.75
N ASP A 199 -15.15 10.97 8.19
CA ASP A 199 -16.53 10.56 7.95
C ASP A 199 -16.78 9.17 8.55
N ARG A 200 -18.03 8.74 8.53
CA ARG A 200 -18.42 7.40 8.98
C ARG A 200 -18.02 6.35 7.92
N PRO A 201 -17.83 5.08 8.33
CA PRO A 201 -17.60 3.98 7.40
C PRO A 201 -18.66 3.89 6.30
N PHE A 202 -18.27 3.39 5.13
CA PHE A 202 -19.12 3.19 3.95
C PHE A 202 -19.86 4.45 3.47
N SER A 203 -19.34 5.63 3.80
CA SER A 203 -19.94 6.91 3.40
C SER A 203 -19.75 7.20 1.91
N ARG A 204 -20.45 8.23 1.42
CA ARG A 204 -20.38 8.80 0.06
C ARG A 204 -20.37 7.76 -1.06
N PRO A 205 -21.37 6.84 -1.11
CA PRO A 205 -21.43 5.83 -2.16
C PRO A 205 -21.58 6.48 -3.54
N ILE A 206 -20.82 6.01 -4.49
CA ILE A 206 -20.93 6.36 -5.90
C ILE A 206 -21.20 5.11 -6.74
N ARG A 207 -21.73 5.33 -7.95
CA ARG A 207 -21.83 4.29 -8.98
C ARG A 207 -21.16 4.79 -10.24
N MET A 208 -20.12 4.10 -10.67
CA MET A 208 -19.37 4.49 -11.85
C MET A 208 -19.05 3.29 -12.75
N LYS A 209 -18.81 3.55 -14.02
CA LYS A 209 -18.26 2.56 -14.94
C LYS A 209 -16.74 2.63 -14.88
N LEU A 210 -16.10 1.49 -14.68
CA LEU A 210 -14.66 1.32 -14.74
C LEU A 210 -14.29 0.58 -16.04
N ARG A 211 -13.08 0.79 -16.53
CA ARG A 211 -12.59 0.09 -17.72
C ARG A 211 -12.53 -1.42 -17.45
N GLY A 212 -12.92 -2.23 -18.43
CA GLY A 212 -12.97 -3.68 -18.29
C GLY A 212 -14.20 -4.23 -17.56
N ILE A 213 -15.10 -3.35 -17.04
CA ILE A 213 -16.30 -3.77 -16.32
C ILE A 213 -17.53 -3.23 -17.02
N ASP A 214 -18.41 -4.12 -17.51
CA ASP A 214 -19.54 -3.73 -18.38
C ASP A 214 -20.72 -3.07 -17.65
N ARG A 215 -20.73 -3.10 -16.32
CA ARG A 215 -21.75 -2.47 -15.48
C ARG A 215 -21.20 -1.31 -14.67
N LYS A 216 -22.10 -0.48 -14.11
CA LYS A 216 -21.73 0.49 -13.06
C LYS A 216 -21.53 -0.25 -11.74
N VAL A 217 -20.36 -0.12 -11.14
CA VAL A 217 -20.05 -0.68 -9.84
C VAL A 217 -20.23 0.36 -8.73
N ARG A 218 -20.61 -0.12 -7.55
CA ARG A 218 -20.72 0.71 -6.35
C ARG A 218 -19.39 0.74 -5.64
N MET A 219 -18.98 1.93 -5.23
CA MET A 219 -17.77 2.20 -4.45
C MET A 219 -18.12 3.15 -3.31
N VAL A 220 -17.43 3.04 -2.21
CA VAL A 220 -17.59 3.86 -1.00
C VAL A 220 -16.26 4.47 -0.60
N ASP A 221 -16.28 5.51 0.23
CA ASP A 221 -15.08 5.98 0.87
C ASP A 221 -14.48 4.85 1.73
N HIS A 222 -13.16 4.75 1.68
CA HIS A 222 -12.38 3.76 2.40
C HIS A 222 -11.20 4.46 3.07
N GLU A 223 -10.83 4.04 4.27
CA GLU A 223 -9.66 4.58 4.94
C GLU A 223 -8.40 4.17 4.19
N HIS A 224 -7.53 5.14 3.96
CA HIS A 224 -6.27 4.90 3.24
C HIS A 224 -5.28 6.04 3.45
N ASP A 225 -3.99 5.77 3.20
CA ASP A 225 -2.88 6.73 3.40
C ASP A 225 -2.94 7.95 2.48
N GLU A 226 -3.34 7.75 1.21
CA GLU A 226 -3.19 8.78 0.19
C GLU A 226 -3.98 10.07 0.46
N PRO A 227 -5.22 10.04 0.97
CA PRO A 227 -5.89 11.28 1.35
C PRO A 227 -5.16 12.05 2.46
N VAL A 228 -4.42 11.34 3.32
CA VAL A 228 -3.64 11.95 4.40
C VAL A 228 -2.35 12.55 3.87
N THR A 229 -1.51 11.74 3.23
CA THR A 229 -0.19 12.18 2.73
C THR A 229 -0.30 13.24 1.64
N MET A 230 -1.19 13.04 0.67
CA MET A 230 -1.42 14.02 -0.39
C MET A 230 -2.04 15.31 0.13
N GLY A 231 -2.88 15.23 1.16
CA GLY A 231 -3.43 16.42 1.82
C GLY A 231 -2.36 17.23 2.53
N LEU A 232 -1.42 16.57 3.24
CA LEU A 232 -0.29 17.22 3.91
C LEU A 232 0.70 17.84 2.91
N LEU A 233 0.80 17.28 1.71
CA LEU A 233 1.71 17.72 0.65
C LEU A 233 1.01 18.56 -0.44
N ALA A 234 -0.25 18.97 -0.22
CA ALA A 234 -1.08 19.67 -1.19
C ALA A 234 -0.42 20.90 -1.82
N ASP A 235 0.16 21.75 -0.99
CA ASP A 235 0.74 23.03 -1.42
C ASP A 235 2.23 22.92 -1.82
N THR A 236 2.86 21.78 -1.60
CA THR A 236 4.28 21.57 -1.93
C THR A 236 4.46 20.88 -3.28
N VAL A 237 4.05 19.62 -3.40
CA VAL A 237 4.30 18.82 -4.59
C VAL A 237 3.05 18.56 -5.44
N LEU A 238 1.84 18.88 -4.95
CA LEU A 238 0.58 18.54 -5.61
C LEU A 238 -0.19 19.75 -6.15
N LYS A 239 0.53 20.85 -6.40
CA LYS A 239 0.03 22.05 -7.11
C LYS A 239 -1.29 22.61 -6.57
N GLY A 240 -1.43 22.63 -5.23
CA GLY A 240 -2.55 23.21 -4.51
C GLY A 240 -3.82 22.36 -4.57
N VAL A 241 -3.71 21.03 -4.62
CA VAL A 241 -4.87 20.13 -4.58
C VAL A 241 -5.76 20.47 -3.38
N ARG A 242 -7.08 20.45 -3.61
CA ARG A 242 -8.06 20.81 -2.59
C ARG A 242 -8.89 19.61 -2.12
N ASN A 243 -8.95 18.56 -2.93
CA ASN A 243 -9.75 17.38 -2.63
C ASN A 243 -8.97 16.12 -3.00
N VAL A 244 -8.86 15.19 -2.04
CA VAL A 244 -8.31 13.85 -2.27
C VAL A 244 -9.23 12.85 -1.60
N ASP A 245 -9.68 11.85 -2.35
CA ASP A 245 -10.49 10.76 -1.83
C ASP A 245 -10.02 9.40 -2.36
N PHE A 246 -10.18 8.39 -1.51
CA PHE A 246 -9.95 6.99 -1.84
C PHE A 246 -11.29 6.24 -1.76
N LYS A 247 -11.60 5.45 -2.77
CA LYS A 247 -12.82 4.67 -2.81
C LYS A 247 -12.55 3.22 -3.18
N TYR A 248 -13.13 2.34 -2.41
CA TYR A 248 -13.02 0.91 -2.62
C TYR A 248 -14.39 0.29 -2.98
N GLY A 249 -14.36 -0.78 -3.76
CA GLY A 249 -15.55 -1.52 -4.15
C GLY A 249 -15.27 -2.99 -4.43
N GLY A 250 -16.31 -3.81 -4.43
CA GLY A 250 -16.20 -5.23 -4.71
C GLY A 250 -16.91 -6.10 -3.67
N PHE A 251 -16.54 -7.38 -3.62
CA PHE A 251 -17.19 -8.34 -2.73
C PHE A 251 -16.90 -8.04 -1.27
N GLY A 252 -15.62 -7.83 -0.90
CA GLY A 252 -15.21 -7.55 0.47
C GLY A 252 -15.94 -6.35 1.09
N VAL A 253 -16.12 -5.26 0.30
CA VAL A 253 -16.87 -4.07 0.74
C VAL A 253 -18.34 -4.41 1.05
N LYS A 254 -19.00 -5.19 0.20
CA LYS A 254 -20.40 -5.57 0.43
C LYS A 254 -20.55 -6.46 1.66
N PHE A 255 -19.63 -7.39 1.82
CA PHE A 255 -19.58 -8.31 2.96
C PHE A 255 -19.36 -7.53 4.26
N SER A 256 -18.35 -6.66 4.31
CA SER A 256 -18.04 -5.83 5.48
C SER A 256 -19.17 -4.85 5.82
N GLU A 257 -19.80 -4.23 4.82
CA GLU A 257 -20.93 -3.33 5.06
C GLU A 257 -22.14 -4.03 5.71
N LEU A 258 -22.38 -5.29 5.33
CA LEU A 258 -23.43 -6.10 5.98
C LEU A 258 -23.09 -6.37 7.44
N LEU A 259 -21.87 -6.83 7.73
CA LEU A 259 -21.42 -7.08 9.10
C LEU A 259 -21.43 -5.80 9.95
N TYR A 260 -20.98 -4.67 9.37
CA TYR A 260 -21.01 -3.36 10.03
C TYR A 260 -22.44 -2.94 10.42
N LYS A 261 -23.41 -3.06 9.52
CA LYS A 261 -24.81 -2.75 9.78
C LYS A 261 -25.45 -3.63 10.85
N MET A 262 -24.94 -4.84 11.03
CA MET A 262 -25.36 -5.76 12.10
C MET A 262 -24.64 -5.49 13.43
N GLY A 263 -23.69 -4.56 13.49
CA GLY A 263 -22.86 -4.29 14.66
C GLY A 263 -21.74 -5.32 14.90
N LEU A 264 -21.52 -6.24 13.95
CA LEU A 264 -20.56 -7.33 14.09
C LEU A 264 -19.10 -6.88 13.89
N LEU A 265 -18.86 -5.67 13.37
CA LEU A 265 -17.53 -5.06 13.28
C LEU A 265 -17.31 -4.01 14.41
N SER A 266 -18.03 -4.12 15.53
CA SER A 266 -17.81 -3.26 16.68
C SER A 266 -16.66 -3.80 17.55
N ALA A 267 -15.75 -2.90 17.95
CA ALA A 267 -14.75 -3.16 18.98
C ALA A 267 -15.30 -2.99 20.41
N GLU A 268 -16.52 -2.42 20.55
CA GLU A 268 -17.16 -2.28 21.84
C GLU A 268 -17.78 -3.61 22.28
N PRO A 269 -17.44 -4.11 23.48
CA PRO A 269 -17.97 -5.38 23.95
C PRO A 269 -19.48 -5.31 24.22
N VAL A 270 -20.18 -6.37 23.83
CA VAL A 270 -21.61 -6.58 24.14
C VAL A 270 -21.77 -7.64 25.22
N ASP A 271 -22.81 -7.52 26.05
CA ASP A 271 -23.17 -8.57 27.00
C ASP A 271 -24.00 -9.64 26.28
N LEU A 272 -23.56 -10.87 26.41
CA LEU A 272 -24.25 -12.05 25.91
C LEU A 272 -24.44 -13.02 27.09
N ASP A 273 -25.59 -12.91 27.72
CA ASP A 273 -25.98 -13.75 28.89
C ASP A 273 -24.93 -13.73 30.02
N GLY A 274 -24.40 -12.54 30.35
CA GLY A 274 -23.38 -12.32 31.38
C GLY A 274 -21.94 -12.49 30.91
N ASN A 275 -21.71 -12.84 29.66
CA ASN A 275 -20.37 -12.89 29.04
C ASN A 275 -20.12 -11.64 28.19
N ARG A 276 -19.00 -10.97 28.42
CA ARG A 276 -18.58 -9.84 27.58
C ARG A 276 -17.87 -10.37 26.32
N VAL A 277 -18.43 -10.10 25.15
CA VAL A 277 -17.90 -10.52 23.85
C VAL A 277 -17.65 -9.28 23.01
N VAL A 278 -16.47 -9.15 22.43
CA VAL A 278 -16.18 -8.15 21.40
C VAL A 278 -16.59 -8.73 20.04
N PRO A 279 -17.59 -8.15 19.35
CA PRO A 279 -18.09 -8.71 18.09
C PRO A 279 -17.02 -8.84 17.02
N MET A 280 -16.14 -7.84 16.89
CA MET A 280 -15.02 -7.85 15.93
C MET A 280 -14.09 -9.05 16.16
N ASP A 281 -13.72 -9.36 17.41
CA ASP A 281 -12.82 -10.48 17.73
C ASP A 281 -13.43 -11.82 17.33
N LEU A 282 -14.75 -11.96 17.53
CA LEU A 282 -15.47 -13.16 17.11
C LEU A 282 -15.47 -13.30 15.58
N ILE A 283 -15.74 -12.23 14.86
CA ILE A 283 -15.74 -12.24 13.39
C ILE A 283 -14.34 -12.54 12.85
N LEU A 284 -13.30 -11.93 13.40
CA LEU A 284 -11.91 -12.20 13.01
C LEU A 284 -11.54 -13.68 13.26
N LYS A 285 -11.99 -14.26 14.38
CA LYS A 285 -11.75 -15.66 14.68
C LYS A 285 -12.44 -16.64 13.72
N LEU A 286 -13.59 -16.25 13.18
CA LEU A 286 -14.40 -17.08 12.27
C LEU A 286 -14.11 -16.81 10.79
N CYS A 287 -13.57 -15.66 10.46
CA CYS A 287 -13.24 -15.28 9.08
C CYS A 287 -12.11 -16.15 8.54
N PRO A 288 -12.26 -16.76 7.35
CA PRO A 288 -11.14 -17.44 6.71
C PRO A 288 -9.96 -16.47 6.51
N PRO A 289 -8.72 -16.90 6.75
CA PRO A 289 -7.55 -16.09 6.45
C PRO A 289 -7.41 -15.89 4.92
N ALA A 290 -6.68 -14.86 4.53
CA ALA A 290 -6.27 -14.73 3.13
C ALA A 290 -5.36 -15.91 2.74
N PRO A 291 -5.56 -16.51 1.54
CA PRO A 291 -4.68 -17.56 1.06
C PRO A 291 -3.25 -17.03 0.88
N LYS A 292 -2.27 -17.73 1.43
CA LYS A 292 -0.87 -17.30 1.41
C LYS A 292 0.15 -18.37 1.01
N TYR A 293 -0.27 -19.65 1.00
CA TYR A 293 0.60 -20.74 0.61
C TYR A 293 0.31 -21.18 -0.82
N PRO A 294 1.34 -21.52 -1.63
CA PRO A 294 1.14 -21.93 -3.02
C PRO A 294 0.21 -23.14 -3.17
N GLU A 295 0.28 -24.11 -2.28
CA GLU A 295 -0.56 -25.33 -2.32
C GLU A 295 -2.04 -25.00 -2.06
N GLU A 296 -2.30 -24.05 -1.19
CA GLU A 296 -3.65 -23.56 -0.89
C GLU A 296 -4.22 -22.81 -2.10
N LEU A 297 -3.42 -21.90 -2.68
CA LEU A 297 -3.80 -21.14 -3.89
C LEU A 297 -4.03 -22.07 -5.08
N GLN A 298 -3.18 -23.10 -5.27
CA GLN A 298 -3.37 -24.10 -6.32
C GLN A 298 -4.74 -24.79 -6.17
N THR A 299 -5.06 -25.24 -4.95
CA THR A 299 -6.36 -25.89 -4.68
C THR A 299 -7.54 -24.98 -5.00
N ILE A 300 -7.47 -23.70 -4.59
CA ILE A 300 -8.50 -22.70 -4.85
C ILE A 300 -8.69 -22.46 -6.35
N ILE A 301 -7.61 -22.40 -7.11
CA ILE A 301 -7.63 -22.21 -8.56
C ILE A 301 -8.18 -23.45 -9.28
N ASP A 302 -7.75 -24.64 -8.88
CA ASP A 302 -8.19 -25.91 -9.48
C ASP A 302 -9.68 -26.17 -9.25
N ASP A 303 -10.21 -25.80 -8.08
CA ASP A 303 -11.63 -25.88 -7.77
C ASP A 303 -12.47 -24.87 -8.56
N GLY A 304 -11.89 -23.80 -9.03
CA GLY A 304 -12.41 -22.89 -10.03
C GLY A 304 -12.60 -21.44 -9.58
N VAL A 305 -12.14 -20.56 -10.46
CA VAL A 305 -12.40 -19.12 -10.42
C VAL A 305 -13.76 -18.83 -11.06
N VAL A 306 -14.70 -18.27 -10.29
CA VAL A 306 -16.08 -18.01 -10.71
C VAL A 306 -16.21 -16.67 -11.42
N ALA A 307 -15.51 -15.66 -10.92
CA ALA A 307 -15.46 -14.32 -11.51
C ALA A 307 -14.18 -13.63 -11.12
N GLU A 308 -13.61 -12.88 -12.05
CA GLU A 308 -12.46 -12.05 -11.82
C GLU A 308 -12.67 -10.70 -12.51
N GLU A 309 -12.90 -9.67 -11.72
CA GLU A 309 -13.07 -8.29 -12.18
C GLU A 309 -12.28 -7.38 -11.26
N GLY A 310 -11.40 -6.58 -11.83
CA GLY A 310 -10.59 -5.62 -11.11
C GLY A 310 -10.41 -4.33 -11.88
N ALA A 311 -10.20 -3.22 -11.18
CA ALA A 311 -9.79 -1.97 -11.76
C ALA A 311 -9.07 -1.11 -10.73
N PHE A 312 -7.95 -0.56 -11.11
CA PHE A 312 -7.20 0.40 -10.32
C PHE A 312 -7.04 1.69 -11.12
N LEU A 313 -7.77 2.73 -10.71
CA LEU A 313 -7.84 4.02 -11.39
C LEU A 313 -7.42 5.16 -10.47
N VAL A 314 -6.46 5.95 -10.90
CA VAL A 314 -6.17 7.27 -10.34
C VAL A 314 -6.68 8.33 -11.30
N ARG A 315 -7.61 9.16 -10.82
CA ARG A 315 -8.20 10.27 -11.58
C ARG A 315 -7.76 11.60 -11.00
N VAL A 316 -7.12 12.40 -11.84
CA VAL A 316 -6.68 13.75 -11.47
C VAL A 316 -7.46 14.77 -12.31
N LYS A 317 -7.96 15.81 -11.65
CA LYS A 317 -8.62 16.95 -12.31
C LYS A 317 -7.95 18.24 -11.89
N GLY A 318 -7.84 19.15 -12.84
CA GLY A 318 -7.24 20.45 -12.62
C GLY A 318 -7.26 21.29 -13.89
N TYR A 319 -6.26 22.12 -14.07
CA TYR A 319 -6.22 23.10 -15.18
C TYR A 319 -4.85 23.16 -15.86
N ARG A 320 -4.88 23.42 -17.16
CA ARG A 320 -3.77 23.97 -17.96
C ARG A 320 -4.20 25.36 -18.46
N GLY A 321 -3.58 26.40 -17.93
CA GLY A 321 -4.10 27.78 -18.08
C GLY A 321 -5.55 27.86 -17.57
N LYS A 322 -6.47 28.25 -18.48
CA LYS A 322 -7.91 28.29 -18.18
C LYS A 322 -8.68 27.02 -18.57
N SER A 323 -8.04 26.08 -19.23
CA SER A 323 -8.68 24.86 -19.75
C SER A 323 -8.77 23.79 -18.68
N PRO A 324 -9.97 23.28 -18.33
CA PRO A 324 -10.13 22.12 -17.47
C PRO A 324 -9.50 20.88 -18.11
N VAL A 325 -8.78 20.12 -17.30
CA VAL A 325 -8.12 18.87 -17.70
C VAL A 325 -8.52 17.77 -16.73
N ARG A 326 -8.80 16.61 -17.29
CA ARG A 326 -8.96 15.36 -16.53
C ARG A 326 -7.96 14.35 -17.06
N ILE A 327 -7.27 13.71 -16.16
CA ILE A 327 -6.31 12.63 -16.43
C ILE A 327 -6.79 11.39 -15.68
N ASP A 328 -7.00 10.30 -16.42
CA ASP A 328 -7.35 9.00 -15.89
C ASP A 328 -6.17 8.05 -16.14
N SER A 329 -5.49 7.62 -15.08
CA SER A 329 -4.39 6.67 -15.12
C SER A 329 -4.87 5.34 -14.57
N TYR A 330 -4.77 4.27 -15.35
CA TYR A 330 -5.12 2.91 -14.97
C TYR A 330 -3.86 2.09 -14.75
N ALA A 331 -3.76 1.45 -13.59
CA ALA A 331 -2.79 0.39 -13.35
C ALA A 331 -3.44 -0.97 -13.67
N ALA A 332 -2.67 -1.86 -14.28
CA ALA A 332 -3.04 -3.24 -14.54
C ALA A 332 -1.88 -4.17 -14.17
N GLY A 333 -2.20 -5.26 -13.50
CA GLY A 333 -1.30 -6.36 -13.19
C GLY A 333 -1.92 -7.69 -13.65
N PRO A 334 -1.22 -8.82 -13.47
CA PRO A 334 -1.76 -10.14 -13.78
C PRO A 334 -2.96 -10.46 -12.89
N GLY A 335 -3.90 -11.23 -13.43
CA GLY A 335 -5.01 -11.79 -12.67
C GLY A 335 -4.57 -12.92 -11.75
N LEU A 336 -5.53 -13.52 -11.00
CA LEU A 336 -5.23 -14.52 -9.98
C LEU A 336 -4.45 -15.73 -10.56
N VAL A 337 -4.90 -16.30 -11.65
CA VAL A 337 -4.27 -17.47 -12.26
C VAL A 337 -2.89 -17.14 -12.80
N GLU A 338 -2.75 -16.06 -13.56
CA GLU A 338 -1.49 -15.62 -14.14
C GLU A 338 -0.46 -15.24 -13.08
N ALA A 339 -0.88 -14.53 -12.02
CA ALA A 339 -0.02 -14.18 -10.88
C ALA A 339 0.50 -15.43 -10.18
N PHE A 340 -0.38 -16.42 -9.97
CA PHE A 340 -0.02 -17.69 -9.35
C PHE A 340 0.96 -18.50 -10.24
N GLU A 341 0.67 -18.68 -11.52
CA GLU A 341 1.55 -19.39 -12.45
C GLU A 341 2.94 -18.77 -12.54
N THR A 342 3.02 -17.42 -12.43
CA THR A 342 4.28 -16.67 -12.53
C THR A 342 5.10 -16.68 -11.24
N SER A 343 4.45 -16.71 -10.08
CA SER A 343 5.13 -16.42 -8.80
C SER A 343 4.70 -17.28 -7.61
N GLY A 344 3.63 -18.06 -7.73
CA GLY A 344 2.99 -18.75 -6.61
C GLY A 344 2.20 -17.84 -5.67
N LEU A 345 1.91 -16.60 -6.06
CA LEU A 345 1.21 -15.60 -5.25
C LEU A 345 -0.21 -15.34 -5.78
N SER A 346 -1.08 -14.82 -4.91
CA SER A 346 -2.34 -14.22 -5.36
C SER A 346 -2.08 -12.93 -6.17
N HIS A 347 -3.06 -12.49 -6.96
CA HIS A 347 -2.98 -11.24 -7.74
C HIS A 347 -2.70 -10.01 -6.86
N GLU A 348 -3.31 -9.95 -5.67
CA GLU A 348 -3.11 -8.85 -4.72
C GLU A 348 -1.69 -8.88 -4.13
N ALA A 349 -1.26 -10.04 -3.61
CA ALA A 349 0.09 -10.21 -3.07
C ALA A 349 1.17 -9.98 -4.15
N TYR A 350 0.88 -10.35 -5.40
CA TYR A 350 1.74 -10.06 -6.55
C TYR A 350 1.86 -8.56 -6.77
N LEU A 351 0.75 -7.84 -6.94
CA LEU A 351 0.76 -6.42 -7.26
C LEU A 351 1.52 -5.62 -6.19
N THR A 352 1.15 -5.80 -4.93
CA THR A 352 1.75 -5.07 -3.80
C THR A 352 3.24 -5.45 -3.62
N GLY A 353 3.58 -6.73 -3.66
CA GLY A 353 4.95 -7.20 -3.51
C GLY A 353 5.88 -6.76 -4.65
N GLN A 354 5.39 -6.76 -5.91
CA GLN A 354 6.19 -6.28 -7.04
C GLN A 354 6.39 -4.76 -6.97
N CYS A 355 5.37 -3.98 -6.61
CA CYS A 355 5.52 -2.54 -6.40
C CYS A 355 6.56 -2.25 -5.31
N ALA A 356 6.44 -2.91 -4.16
CA ALA A 356 7.39 -2.76 -3.06
C ALA A 356 8.82 -3.13 -3.48
N SER A 357 8.99 -4.25 -4.20
CA SER A 357 10.31 -4.69 -4.68
C SER A 357 10.98 -3.67 -5.62
N VAL A 358 10.18 -2.95 -6.43
CA VAL A 358 10.69 -1.90 -7.32
C VAL A 358 11.11 -0.66 -6.54
N PHE A 359 10.36 -0.25 -5.49
CA PHE A 359 10.79 0.85 -4.63
C PHE A 359 12.05 0.48 -3.82
N VAL A 360 12.14 -0.74 -3.30
CA VAL A 360 13.38 -1.22 -2.65
C VAL A 360 14.53 -1.24 -3.64
N LYS A 361 14.32 -1.72 -4.87
CA LYS A 361 15.32 -1.67 -5.93
C LYS A 361 15.78 -0.25 -6.23
N MET A 362 14.86 0.72 -6.25
CA MET A 362 15.19 2.15 -6.45
C MET A 362 16.15 2.66 -5.37
N LEU A 363 15.96 2.25 -4.10
CA LEU A 363 16.84 2.59 -2.99
C LEU A 363 18.18 1.85 -3.07
N VAL A 364 18.18 0.59 -3.49
CA VAL A 364 19.41 -0.21 -3.67
C VAL A 364 20.28 0.34 -4.81
N ASP A 365 19.67 0.81 -5.89
CA ASP A 365 20.34 1.42 -7.04
C ASP A 365 20.74 2.90 -6.82
N ASP A 366 20.49 3.45 -5.64
CA ASP A 366 20.71 4.86 -5.28
C ASP A 366 20.04 5.87 -6.25
N VAL A 367 18.96 5.45 -6.93
CA VAL A 367 18.14 6.34 -7.77
C VAL A 367 17.42 7.37 -6.92
N PHE A 368 17.11 7.01 -5.68
CA PHE A 368 16.61 7.91 -4.66
C PHE A 368 17.37 7.66 -3.34
N SER A 369 18.11 8.66 -2.88
CA SER A 369 18.97 8.57 -1.69
C SER A 369 19.01 9.89 -0.90
N LYS A 370 17.92 10.68 -0.98
CA LYS A 370 17.81 11.95 -0.23
C LYS A 370 17.67 11.67 1.26
N PRO A 371 18.48 12.31 2.14
CA PRO A 371 18.33 12.16 3.57
C PRO A 371 17.02 12.75 4.10
N GLY A 372 16.30 11.98 4.93
CA GLY A 372 15.02 12.35 5.52
C GLY A 372 13.99 11.25 5.36
N VAL A 373 12.73 11.55 5.67
CA VAL A 373 11.58 10.68 5.44
C VAL A 373 10.80 11.15 4.22
N PHE A 374 10.44 10.23 3.35
CA PHE A 374 9.75 10.51 2.09
C PHE A 374 8.64 9.51 1.82
N VAL A 375 7.60 9.99 1.15
CA VAL A 375 6.49 9.19 0.61
C VAL A 375 6.50 9.24 -0.92
N PRO A 376 5.84 8.30 -1.61
CA PRO A 376 6.01 8.13 -3.06
C PRO A 376 5.65 9.35 -3.92
N GLU A 377 4.69 10.17 -3.54
CA GLU A 377 4.35 11.40 -4.28
C GLU A 377 5.43 12.49 -4.24
N GLN A 378 6.44 12.33 -3.37
CA GLN A 378 7.59 13.25 -3.32
C GLN A 378 8.71 12.85 -4.30
N LEU A 379 8.59 11.69 -4.97
CA LEU A 379 9.55 11.27 -5.98
C LEU A 379 9.58 12.23 -7.17
N GLU A 380 10.78 12.55 -7.63
CA GLU A 380 11.00 13.30 -8.86
C GLU A 380 10.69 12.47 -10.10
N ALA A 381 10.52 13.13 -11.24
CA ALA A 381 10.11 12.49 -12.48
C ALA A 381 10.99 11.30 -12.88
N ASP A 382 12.30 11.43 -12.79
CA ASP A 382 13.24 10.36 -13.17
C ASP A 382 13.08 9.10 -12.31
N ALA A 383 12.88 9.28 -11.00
CA ALA A 383 12.65 8.18 -10.08
C ALA A 383 11.29 7.50 -10.34
N ARG A 384 10.22 8.28 -10.63
CA ARG A 384 8.92 7.72 -11.02
C ARG A 384 9.01 6.94 -12.33
N GLN A 385 9.69 7.49 -13.34
CA GLN A 385 9.91 6.81 -14.62
C GLN A 385 10.77 5.55 -14.47
N TYR A 386 11.74 5.55 -13.54
CA TYR A 386 12.48 4.35 -13.16
C TYR A 386 11.51 3.27 -12.61
N CYS A 387 10.62 3.65 -11.67
CA CYS A 387 9.63 2.73 -11.11
C CYS A 387 8.69 2.17 -12.20
N PHE A 388 8.09 3.02 -13.04
CA PHE A 388 7.18 2.56 -14.11
C PHE A 388 7.86 1.60 -15.09
N ARG A 389 9.10 1.89 -15.53
CA ARG A 389 9.85 0.99 -16.42
C ARG A 389 10.18 -0.37 -15.79
N ASN A 390 10.48 -0.41 -14.49
CA ASN A 390 10.77 -1.67 -13.81
C ASN A 390 9.49 -2.45 -13.50
N LEU A 391 8.40 -1.79 -13.15
CA LEU A 391 7.08 -2.41 -12.97
C LEU A 391 6.58 -3.04 -14.28
N ALA A 392 6.73 -2.36 -15.41
CA ALA A 392 6.33 -2.90 -16.71
C ALA A 392 7.04 -4.22 -17.06
N LYS A 393 8.31 -4.39 -16.67
CA LYS A 393 9.06 -5.65 -16.83
C LYS A 393 8.47 -6.80 -15.98
N LEU A 394 7.70 -6.46 -14.97
CA LEU A 394 7.03 -7.39 -14.05
C LEU A 394 5.53 -7.54 -14.39
N GLY A 395 5.11 -7.14 -15.58
CA GLY A 395 3.72 -7.23 -16.01
C GLY A 395 2.77 -6.22 -15.33
N VAL A 396 3.30 -5.29 -14.52
CA VAL A 396 2.50 -4.21 -13.93
C VAL A 396 2.65 -2.97 -14.80
N THR A 397 1.59 -2.63 -15.52
CA THR A 397 1.58 -1.54 -16.49
C THR A 397 0.69 -0.39 -16.03
N VAL A 398 1.04 0.83 -16.42
CA VAL A 398 0.21 2.01 -16.22
C VAL A 398 -0.03 2.66 -17.58
N ASP A 399 -1.29 2.89 -17.90
CA ASP A 399 -1.66 3.66 -19.06
C ASP A 399 -2.56 4.85 -18.68
N GLU A 400 -2.48 5.92 -19.47
CA GLU A 400 -3.08 7.20 -19.15
C GLU A 400 -3.91 7.75 -20.31
N THR A 401 -5.06 8.31 -19.96
CA THR A 401 -5.90 9.07 -20.89
C THR A 401 -6.05 10.49 -20.39
N LEU A 402 -5.72 11.46 -21.26
CA LEU A 402 -5.86 12.87 -20.97
C LEU A 402 -7.01 13.46 -21.78
N GLN A 403 -7.93 14.12 -21.08
CA GLN A 403 -9.07 14.85 -21.67
C GLN A 403 -8.94 16.33 -21.29
N GLN A 404 -8.87 17.19 -22.30
CA GLN A 404 -8.80 18.65 -22.12
C GLN A 404 -9.97 19.32 -22.81
N THR A 405 -10.66 20.22 -22.11
CA THR A 405 -11.74 21.04 -22.68
C THR A 405 -11.17 22.37 -23.09
N THR A 406 -11.32 22.72 -24.35
CA THR A 406 -10.97 24.07 -24.82
C THR A 406 -12.10 25.04 -24.48
N VAL A 407 -11.76 26.11 -23.75
CA VAL A 407 -12.71 27.17 -23.42
C VAL A 407 -12.42 28.37 -24.34
N TYR A 408 -13.34 28.68 -25.25
CA TYR A 408 -13.30 29.89 -26.04
C TYR A 408 -13.98 31.00 -25.23
N SER A 409 -13.21 31.92 -24.65
CA SER A 409 -13.78 33.12 -24.04
C SER A 409 -13.98 34.15 -25.13
N SER A 410 -15.22 34.60 -25.38
CA SER A 410 -15.43 35.86 -26.05
C SER A 410 -14.91 36.97 -25.12
N THR A 411 -13.76 37.52 -25.44
CA THR A 411 -13.39 38.86 -24.95
C THR A 411 -14.34 39.84 -25.59
N VAL A 412 -15.34 40.30 -24.86
CA VAL A 412 -16.04 41.55 -25.15
C VAL A 412 -15.36 42.64 -24.36
#